data_c639041ab84eaaff2fe609ba089d82b6
#
_entry.id   c639041ab84eaaff2fe609ba089d82b6
#
_cell.length_a   1.000
_cell.length_b   1.000
_cell.length_c   1.000
_cell.angle_alpha   90.00
_cell.angle_beta   90.00
_cell.angle_gamma   90.00
#
_symmetry.space_group_name_H-M   'P 1'
#
loop_
_entity.id
_entity.type
_entity.pdbx_description
1 polymer ?
#
loop_
_entity_poly.entity_id
_entity_poly.type
_entity_poly.pdbx_seq_one_letter_code
_entity_poly.pdbx_strand_id
1 'polypeptide(L)'
;MRSRVAPRTEHLRLAGLVRDARSVVALTGAGVSVPSGIPDFRSPGTGLWQQVDPMEVAHIDAFHGDPARFWGFYGPRFATLSSKLPNRAHQALAELERRGLLDAVITQNVDMLHR
;
A
#
# COMPACT_ATOMS: atom_id res chain seq x y z
N MET A 1 15.27 19.23 3.98
CA MET A 1 16.26 18.22 4.36
C MET A 1 15.64 17.21 5.31
N ARG A 2 15.91 15.97 5.08
CA ARG A 2 15.35 14.94 5.97
C ARG A 2 16.28 14.71 7.14
N SER A 3 15.76 14.85 8.34
CA SER A 3 16.44 14.38 9.52
C SER A 3 16.42 12.86 9.55
N ARG A 4 17.53 12.24 9.92
CA ARG A 4 17.53 10.83 10.25
C ARG A 4 16.83 10.64 11.58
N VAL A 5 15.83 9.80 11.59
CA VAL A 5 15.18 9.39 12.83
C VAL A 5 16.03 8.24 13.42
N ALA A 6 16.49 8.41 14.65
CA ALA A 6 17.18 7.33 15.34
C ALA A 6 16.24 6.11 15.48
N PRO A 7 16.75 4.88 15.34
CA PRO A 7 15.93 3.70 15.58
C PRO A 7 15.38 3.71 16.99
N ARG A 8 14.08 3.49 17.10
CA ARG A 8 13.43 3.31 18.40
C ARG A 8 13.63 1.86 18.87
N THR A 9 13.43 1.63 20.14
CA THR A 9 13.51 0.29 20.73
C THR A 9 12.64 -0.70 19.97
N GLU A 10 11.43 -0.29 19.55
CA GLU A 10 10.52 -1.12 18.79
C GLU A 10 11.08 -1.49 17.42
N HIS A 11 11.76 -0.57 16.76
CA HIS A 11 12.42 -0.85 15.46
C HIS A 11 13.52 -1.88 15.60
N LEU A 12 14.32 -1.77 16.64
CA LEU A 12 15.40 -2.73 16.92
C LEU A 12 14.84 -4.10 17.28
N ARG A 13 13.75 -4.13 18.05
CA ARG A 13 13.07 -5.37 18.39
C ARG A 13 12.51 -6.08 17.15
N LEU A 14 11.85 -5.32 16.27
CA LEU A 14 11.33 -5.86 15.01
C LEU A 14 12.47 -6.40 14.15
N ALA A 15 13.55 -5.65 14.00
CA ALA A 15 14.70 -6.08 13.21
C ALA A 15 15.28 -7.41 13.74
N GLY A 16 15.35 -7.57 15.05
CA GLY A 16 15.78 -8.84 15.67
C GLY A 16 14.83 -10.00 15.38
N LEU A 17 13.53 -9.76 15.44
CA LEU A 17 12.53 -10.78 15.13
C LEU A 17 12.62 -11.22 13.66
N VAL A 18 12.79 -10.29 12.74
CA VAL A 18 12.95 -10.57 11.30
C VAL A 18 14.23 -11.37 11.06
N ARG A 19 15.33 -10.94 11.65
CA ARG A 19 16.63 -11.61 11.49
C ARG A 19 16.61 -13.05 11.99
N ASP A 20 15.93 -13.31 13.10
CA ASP A 20 15.96 -14.62 13.76
C ASP A 20 14.85 -15.55 13.29
N ALA A 21 13.88 -15.05 12.51
CA ALA A 21 12.77 -15.86 12.00
C ALA A 21 13.24 -16.80 10.88
N ARG A 22 12.61 -17.97 10.80
CA ARG A 22 12.85 -18.92 9.70
C ARG A 22 12.14 -18.51 8.42
N SER A 23 11.00 -17.86 8.55
CA SER A 23 10.21 -17.40 7.43
C SER A 23 9.55 -16.09 7.80
N VAL A 24 9.62 -15.12 6.90
CA VAL A 24 9.00 -13.81 7.06
C VAL A 24 8.17 -13.51 5.82
N VAL A 25 6.93 -13.11 6.05
CA VAL A 25 6.01 -12.68 5.00
C VAL A 25 5.48 -11.30 5.38
N ALA A 26 5.43 -10.39 4.42
CA ALA A 26 4.82 -9.08 4.61
C ALA A 26 3.41 -9.08 3.99
N LEU A 27 2.44 -8.65 4.78
CA LEU A 27 1.08 -8.41 4.29
C LEU A 27 0.87 -6.89 4.23
N THR A 28 0.58 -6.37 3.03
CA THR A 28 0.44 -4.93 2.84
C THR A 28 -0.93 -4.56 2.28
N GLY A 29 -1.30 -3.32 2.50
CA GLY A 29 -2.52 -2.71 1.99
C GLY A 29 -2.26 -1.27 1.57
N ALA A 30 -3.32 -0.50 1.40
CA ALA A 30 -3.25 0.87 0.88
C ALA A 30 -2.31 1.78 1.68
N GLY A 31 -2.19 1.56 3.00
CA GLY A 31 -1.35 2.40 3.85
C GLY A 31 0.13 2.42 3.47
N VAL A 32 0.66 1.35 2.94
CA VAL A 32 2.07 1.30 2.51
C VAL A 32 2.34 2.21 1.31
N SER A 33 1.32 2.51 0.51
CA SER A 33 1.42 3.31 -0.70
C SER A 33 1.04 4.77 -0.52
N VAL A 34 0.53 5.17 0.65
CA VAL A 34 0.19 6.58 0.93
C VAL A 34 1.38 7.51 0.74
N PRO A 35 2.61 7.19 1.23
CA PRO A 35 3.76 8.06 0.99
C PRO A 35 4.17 8.18 -0.48
N SER A 36 3.68 7.32 -1.36
CA SER A 36 3.90 7.44 -2.82
C SER A 36 2.92 8.39 -3.49
N GLY A 37 2.01 8.99 -2.73
CA GLY A 37 1.01 9.92 -3.24
C GLY A 37 -0.29 9.24 -3.66
N ILE A 38 -0.54 8.01 -3.22
CA ILE A 38 -1.77 7.27 -3.51
C ILE A 38 -2.66 7.34 -2.26
N PRO A 39 -3.81 8.06 -2.30
CA PRO A 39 -4.69 8.12 -1.15
C PRO A 39 -5.21 6.74 -0.77
N ASP A 40 -5.26 6.45 0.52
CA ASP A 40 -5.94 5.27 1.01
C ASP A 40 -7.46 5.49 1.05
N PHE A 41 -8.22 4.48 1.51
CA PHE A 41 -9.68 4.56 1.48
C PHE A 41 -10.26 5.16 2.75
N ARG A 42 -9.62 5.00 3.89
CA ARG A 42 -10.24 5.21 5.21
C ARG A 42 -9.58 6.24 6.11
N SER A 43 -8.43 6.77 5.75
CA SER A 43 -7.76 7.78 6.58
C SER A 43 -8.63 9.02 6.76
N PRO A 44 -8.75 9.55 7.99
CA PRO A 44 -9.53 10.76 8.23
C PRO A 44 -9.04 11.94 7.39
N GLY A 45 -9.97 12.63 6.74
CA GLY A 45 -9.69 13.83 5.95
C GLY A 45 -9.09 13.61 4.57
N THR A 46 -8.40 12.48 4.33
CA THR A 46 -7.71 12.21 3.06
C THR A 46 -8.18 10.94 2.37
N GLY A 47 -8.73 9.98 3.11
CA GLY A 47 -9.20 8.74 2.54
C GLY A 47 -10.38 8.93 1.59
N LEU A 48 -10.46 8.10 0.55
CA LEU A 48 -11.52 8.21 -0.47
C LEU A 48 -12.92 8.03 0.12
N TRP A 49 -13.08 7.19 1.14
CA TRP A 49 -14.37 6.94 1.77
C TRP A 49 -14.90 8.11 2.61
N GLN A 50 -14.07 9.13 2.82
CA GLN A 50 -14.52 10.39 3.42
C GLN A 50 -15.32 11.25 2.43
N GLN A 51 -15.17 11.01 1.13
CA GLN A 51 -15.78 11.79 0.06
C GLN A 51 -16.91 11.08 -0.67
N VAL A 52 -16.86 9.75 -0.72
CA VAL A 52 -17.83 8.93 -1.44
C VAL A 52 -18.22 7.72 -0.61
N ASP A 53 -19.47 7.26 -0.79
CA ASP A 53 -19.92 6.01 -0.19
C ASP A 53 -19.34 4.83 -0.96
N PRO A 54 -18.56 3.95 -0.30
CA PRO A 54 -18.00 2.78 -0.97
C PRO A 54 -19.04 1.85 -1.56
N MET A 55 -20.23 1.76 -0.98
CA MET A 55 -21.31 0.93 -1.52
C MET A 55 -21.85 1.44 -2.86
N GLU A 56 -21.73 2.74 -3.13
CA GLU A 56 -22.18 3.32 -4.40
C GLU A 56 -21.22 3.08 -5.55
N VAL A 57 -19.91 2.98 -5.27
CA VAL A 57 -18.88 3.01 -6.33
C VAL A 57 -17.93 1.84 -6.30
N ALA A 58 -17.75 1.18 -5.16
CA ALA A 58 -16.71 0.18 -4.96
C ALA A 58 -17.22 -1.25 -4.76
N HIS A 59 -18.49 -1.42 -4.46
CA HIS A 59 -19.07 -2.73 -4.25
C HIS A 59 -19.26 -3.45 -5.59
N ILE A 60 -19.17 -4.78 -5.59
CA ILE A 60 -19.37 -5.57 -6.81
C ILE A 60 -20.76 -5.32 -7.43
N ASP A 61 -21.76 -5.05 -6.61
CA ASP A 61 -23.11 -4.71 -7.09
C ASP A 61 -23.14 -3.38 -7.84
N ALA A 62 -22.28 -2.41 -7.46
CA ALA A 62 -22.16 -1.15 -8.19
C ALA A 62 -21.61 -1.39 -9.61
N PHE A 63 -20.64 -2.28 -9.75
CA PHE A 63 -20.10 -2.68 -11.05
C PHE A 63 -21.19 -3.35 -11.92
N HIS A 64 -21.93 -4.30 -11.37
CA HIS A 64 -22.96 -5.00 -12.11
C HIS A 64 -24.16 -4.12 -12.43
N GLY A 65 -24.53 -3.20 -11.52
CA GLY A 65 -25.67 -2.31 -11.70
C GLY A 65 -25.41 -1.18 -12.68
N ASP A 66 -24.21 -0.61 -12.65
CA ASP A 66 -23.82 0.50 -13.53
C ASP A 66 -22.31 0.47 -13.79
N PRO A 67 -21.85 -0.34 -14.77
CA PRO A 67 -20.43 -0.43 -15.08
C PRO A 67 -19.81 0.91 -15.49
N ALA A 68 -20.56 1.78 -16.18
CA ALA A 68 -20.05 3.08 -16.58
C ALA A 68 -19.73 3.98 -15.39
N ARG A 69 -20.59 3.98 -14.37
CA ARG A 69 -20.37 4.73 -13.13
C ARG A 69 -19.17 4.17 -12.36
N PHE A 70 -19.06 2.86 -12.26
CA PHE A 70 -17.94 2.19 -11.62
C PHE A 70 -16.60 2.61 -12.26
N TRP A 71 -16.50 2.52 -13.58
CA TRP A 71 -15.30 2.90 -14.31
C TRP A 71 -15.08 4.41 -14.33
N GLY A 72 -16.14 5.21 -14.28
CA GLY A 72 -16.04 6.65 -14.13
C GLY A 72 -15.36 7.06 -12.83
N PHE A 73 -15.55 6.26 -11.76
CA PHE A 73 -14.86 6.46 -10.48
C PHE A 73 -13.43 5.92 -10.51
N TYR A 74 -13.25 4.68 -10.96
CA TYR A 74 -11.94 3.99 -10.88
C TYR A 74 -11.00 4.30 -12.05
N GLY A 75 -11.54 4.54 -13.25
CA GLY A 75 -10.72 4.74 -14.44
C GLY A 75 -9.66 5.83 -14.28
N PRO A 76 -10.03 7.07 -13.89
CA PRO A 76 -9.04 8.11 -13.66
C PRO A 76 -8.04 7.78 -12.55
N ARG A 77 -8.48 7.07 -11.51
CA ARG A 77 -7.62 6.66 -10.41
C ARG A 77 -6.58 5.63 -10.85
N PHE A 78 -6.99 4.64 -11.63
CA PHE A 78 -6.05 3.68 -12.19
C PHE A 78 -5.06 4.33 -13.17
N ALA A 79 -5.53 5.28 -13.97
CA ALA A 79 -4.67 5.98 -14.92
C ALA A 79 -3.53 6.75 -14.23
N THR A 80 -3.73 7.24 -13.02
CA THR A 80 -2.70 7.96 -12.27
C THR A 80 -1.64 7.04 -11.67
N LEU A 81 -1.90 5.75 -11.53
CA LEU A 81 -0.97 4.83 -10.85
C LEU A 81 0.35 4.69 -11.62
N SER A 82 0.33 4.81 -12.94
CA SER A 82 1.55 4.69 -13.76
C SER A 82 2.58 5.78 -13.47
N SER A 83 2.17 6.91 -12.90
CA SER A 83 3.07 8.01 -12.55
C SER A 83 3.63 7.89 -11.13
N LYS A 84 3.17 6.94 -10.32
CA LYS A 84 3.59 6.79 -8.93
C LYS A 84 4.86 5.94 -8.83
N LEU A 85 5.67 6.24 -7.82
CA LEU A 85 6.95 5.58 -7.61
C LEU A 85 6.97 4.87 -6.26
N PRO A 86 7.73 3.76 -6.16
CA PRO A 86 7.94 3.11 -4.87
C PRO A 86 8.53 4.07 -3.84
N ASN A 87 8.04 3.99 -2.63
CA ASN A 87 8.57 4.76 -1.51
C ASN A 87 9.56 3.93 -0.70
N ARG A 88 10.05 4.51 0.41
CA ARG A 88 11.05 3.85 1.26
C ARG A 88 10.57 2.52 1.85
N ALA A 89 9.27 2.37 2.14
CA ALA A 89 8.75 1.11 2.65
C ALA A 89 8.80 0.02 1.58
N HIS A 90 8.42 0.33 0.34
CA HIS A 90 8.56 -0.60 -0.78
C HIS A 90 10.02 -1.01 -0.98
N GLN A 91 10.93 -0.04 -0.94
CA GLN A 91 12.36 -0.28 -1.13
C GLN A 91 12.93 -1.11 0.01
N ALA A 92 12.50 -0.88 1.24
CA ALA A 92 12.94 -1.65 2.39
C ALA A 92 12.52 -3.12 2.29
N LEU A 93 11.29 -3.38 1.85
CA LEU A 93 10.81 -4.75 1.64
C LEU A 93 11.58 -5.46 0.53
N ALA A 94 11.87 -4.77 -0.57
CA ALA A 94 12.69 -5.31 -1.65
C ALA A 94 14.11 -5.64 -1.17
N GLU A 95 14.70 -4.78 -0.35
CA GLU A 95 16.03 -5.01 0.21
C GLU A 95 16.06 -6.21 1.17
N LEU A 96 15.02 -6.37 1.99
CA LEU A 96 14.90 -7.55 2.85
C LEU A 96 14.79 -8.84 2.02
N GLU A 97 14.04 -8.81 0.92
CA GLU A 97 13.96 -9.94 0.01
C GLU A 97 15.30 -10.24 -0.63
N ARG A 98 16.02 -9.23 -1.09
CA ARG A 98 17.35 -9.38 -1.68
C ARG A 98 18.35 -10.01 -0.70
N ARG A 99 18.22 -9.70 0.57
CA ARG A 99 19.08 -10.26 1.64
C ARG A 99 18.64 -11.65 2.10
N GLY A 100 17.56 -12.18 1.55
CA GLY A 100 17.03 -13.48 1.97
C GLY A 100 16.29 -13.46 3.30
N LEU A 101 15.92 -12.27 3.79
CA LEU A 101 15.21 -12.10 5.05
C LEU A 101 13.69 -11.98 4.90
N LEU A 102 13.20 -11.86 3.68
CA LEU A 102 11.77 -11.80 3.36
C LEU A 102 11.47 -12.79 2.25
N ASP A 103 10.53 -13.68 2.49
CA ASP A 103 10.18 -14.76 1.55
C ASP A 103 9.13 -14.32 0.53
N ALA A 104 8.18 -13.51 0.97
CA ALA A 104 7.07 -13.07 0.11
C ALA A 104 6.44 -11.79 0.61
N VAL A 105 5.83 -11.06 -0.31
CA VAL A 105 4.91 -9.97 -0.02
C VAL A 105 3.53 -10.38 -0.53
N ILE A 106 2.54 -10.33 0.34
CA ILE A 106 1.14 -10.53 0.00
C ILE A 106 0.48 -9.15 0.07
N THR A 107 -0.04 -8.66 -1.05
CA THR A 107 -0.59 -7.32 -1.08
C THR A 107 -2.01 -7.30 -1.64
N GLN A 108 -2.82 -6.43 -1.06
CA GLN A 108 -4.14 -6.08 -1.58
C GLN A 108 -4.06 -4.98 -2.65
N ASN A 109 -2.86 -4.44 -2.88
CA ASN A 109 -2.68 -3.27 -3.74
C ASN A 109 -2.56 -3.68 -5.20
N VAL A 110 -3.09 -2.82 -6.07
CA VAL A 110 -3.02 -2.97 -7.53
C VAL A 110 -2.09 -1.94 -8.18
N ASP A 111 -1.35 -1.20 -7.37
CA ASP A 111 -0.47 -0.12 -7.83
C ASP A 111 0.85 -0.60 -8.44
N MET A 112 1.19 -1.88 -8.30
CA MET A 112 2.40 -2.50 -8.84
C MET A 112 3.71 -1.99 -8.22
N LEU A 113 3.65 -1.27 -7.10
CA LEU A 113 4.84 -0.63 -6.52
C LEU A 113 5.77 -1.60 -5.79
N HIS A 114 5.32 -2.82 -5.49
CA HIS A 114 6.18 -3.85 -4.91
C HIS A 114 7.09 -4.54 -5.95
N ARG A 115 6.94 -4.26 -7.20
CA ARG A 115 7.73 -4.86 -8.28
C ARG A 115 8.96 -4.03 -8.65
#